data_af75dad08aa428653b7f9460c29cec3b
#
_entry.id   af75dad08aa428653b7f9460c29cec3b
#
_cell.length_a   1.000
_cell.length_b   1.000
_cell.length_c   1.000
_cell.angle_alpha   90.00
_cell.angle_beta   90.00
_cell.angle_gamma   90.00
#
_symmetry.space_group_name_H-M   'P 1'
#
loop_
_entity.id
_entity.type
_entity.pdbx_description
1 polymer ?
#
loop_
_entity_poly.entity_id
_entity_poly.type
_entity_poly.pdbx_seq_one_letter_code
_entity_poly.pdbx_strand_id
1 'polypeptide(L)'
;MSVEIFDGAPADGRARIEKVAAAHPGAVRVDRIRSGLKFKVTDLRGGNGITSEGWLCSAGFNTKNSSGTIYTLTAGHCVRGTGNEWRMDWNNARIGNQTAYGFGGTGGDWATVKADDPGINPLGTVRYWGGIYKQIDNSAWPTVGVDMDRVGVSSEDTTGYVTSEVVTVTIDGVQLEQMFESNVCALGGDSGGPALRGTTALGLLSGGTDETVCNSDSSGTYRNYFMPVQRVLNARGLHVY
;
A
#
# COMPACT_ATOMS: atom_id res chain seq x y z
N MET A 1 -32.51 -18.42 24.26
CA MET A 1 -31.11 -17.98 24.00
C MET A 1 -30.56 -18.81 22.85
N SER A 2 -29.86 -18.20 21.89
CA SER A 2 -29.17 -18.94 20.82
C SER A 2 -27.66 -18.93 21.11
N VAL A 3 -27.02 -20.08 20.92
CA VAL A 3 -25.57 -20.25 21.08
C VAL A 3 -25.01 -20.91 19.83
N GLU A 4 -24.00 -20.30 19.22
CA GLU A 4 -23.31 -20.86 18.07
C GLU A 4 -22.03 -21.56 18.53
N ILE A 5 -21.82 -22.79 18.11
CA ILE A 5 -20.61 -23.57 18.41
C ILE A 5 -19.82 -23.78 17.13
N PHE A 6 -18.56 -23.30 17.14
CA PHE A 6 -17.60 -23.55 16.08
C PHE A 6 -17.08 -24.99 16.12
N ASP A 7 -17.11 -25.72 14.99
CA ASP A 7 -16.69 -27.12 14.91
C ASP A 7 -15.24 -27.35 15.34
N GLY A 8 -14.35 -26.35 15.17
CA GLY A 8 -12.97 -26.38 15.64
C GLY A 8 -12.77 -25.96 17.09
N ALA A 9 -13.81 -25.66 17.86
CA ALA A 9 -13.69 -25.34 19.28
C ALA A 9 -13.23 -26.59 20.11
N PRO A 10 -12.50 -26.42 21.22
CA PRO A 10 -12.08 -27.50 22.07
C PRO A 10 -13.24 -28.42 22.48
N ALA A 11 -13.02 -29.72 22.43
CA ALA A 11 -14.07 -30.73 22.63
C ALA A 11 -14.74 -30.64 24.02
N ASP A 12 -13.96 -30.35 25.06
CA ASP A 12 -14.44 -30.13 26.42
C ASP A 12 -15.38 -28.91 26.53
N GLY A 13 -15.03 -27.82 25.89
CA GLY A 13 -15.87 -26.61 25.80
C GLY A 13 -17.19 -26.87 25.10
N ARG A 14 -17.14 -27.59 23.97
CA ARG A 14 -18.36 -27.98 23.22
C ARG A 14 -19.27 -28.86 24.08
N ALA A 15 -18.74 -29.90 24.70
CA ALA A 15 -19.49 -30.81 25.55
C ALA A 15 -20.15 -30.10 26.74
N ARG A 16 -19.48 -29.10 27.34
CA ARG A 16 -20.07 -28.31 28.44
C ARG A 16 -21.28 -27.51 27.99
N ILE A 17 -21.20 -26.84 26.83
CA ILE A 17 -22.31 -26.03 26.27
C ILE A 17 -23.49 -26.95 25.91
N GLU A 18 -23.23 -28.07 25.24
CA GLU A 18 -24.27 -29.04 24.85
C GLU A 18 -24.96 -29.63 26.07
N LYS A 19 -24.22 -29.92 27.14
CA LYS A 19 -24.79 -30.39 28.40
C LYS A 19 -25.73 -29.36 29.05
N VAL A 20 -25.32 -28.10 29.05
CA VAL A 20 -26.15 -26.98 29.59
C VAL A 20 -27.41 -26.83 28.73
N ALA A 21 -27.29 -26.84 27.39
CA ALA A 21 -28.41 -26.74 26.49
C ALA A 21 -29.41 -27.88 26.66
N ALA A 22 -28.94 -29.11 26.81
CA ALA A 22 -29.77 -30.28 27.05
C ALA A 22 -30.53 -30.24 28.40
N ALA A 23 -29.95 -29.55 29.41
CA ALA A 23 -30.62 -29.34 30.70
C ALA A 23 -31.72 -28.27 30.65
N HIS A 24 -31.82 -27.50 29.59
CA HIS A 24 -32.79 -26.41 29.43
C HIS A 24 -33.51 -26.48 28.03
N PRO A 25 -34.25 -27.55 27.77
CA PRO A 25 -34.92 -27.77 26.47
C PRO A 25 -35.91 -26.63 26.16
N GLY A 26 -35.82 -26.11 24.96
CA GLY A 26 -36.62 -24.95 24.52
C GLY A 26 -36.13 -23.57 24.97
N ALA A 27 -35.27 -23.47 25.98
CA ALA A 27 -34.70 -22.21 26.44
C ALA A 27 -33.38 -21.87 25.74
N VAL A 28 -32.62 -22.88 25.32
CA VAL A 28 -31.31 -22.75 24.66
C VAL A 28 -31.36 -23.50 23.32
N ARG A 29 -31.10 -22.80 22.25
CA ARG A 29 -30.86 -23.37 20.93
C ARG A 29 -29.36 -23.36 20.65
N VAL A 30 -28.81 -24.48 20.21
CA VAL A 30 -27.42 -24.63 19.81
C VAL A 30 -27.37 -24.83 18.30
N ASP A 31 -26.69 -23.93 17.61
CA ASP A 31 -26.41 -24.02 16.19
C ASP A 31 -24.90 -24.32 15.99
N ARG A 32 -24.57 -25.19 15.04
CA ARG A 32 -23.18 -25.48 14.70
C ARG A 32 -22.75 -24.68 13.49
N ILE A 33 -21.59 -24.05 13.55
CA ILE A 33 -20.96 -23.32 12.46
C ILE A 33 -19.63 -23.99 12.08
N ARG A 34 -19.38 -24.10 10.76
CA ARG A 34 -18.17 -24.78 10.23
C ARG A 34 -16.90 -23.98 10.45
N SER A 35 -17.00 -22.68 10.52
CA SER A 35 -15.85 -21.79 10.71
C SER A 35 -16.09 -20.85 11.88
N GLY A 36 -15.03 -20.53 12.64
CA GLY A 36 -15.09 -19.52 13.69
C GLY A 36 -15.41 -18.15 13.11
N LEU A 37 -16.06 -17.30 13.91
CA LEU A 37 -16.29 -15.90 13.58
C LEU A 37 -14.95 -15.16 13.55
N LYS A 38 -14.70 -14.40 12.51
CA LYS A 38 -13.55 -13.52 12.38
C LYS A 38 -14.02 -12.14 11.96
N PHE A 39 -13.35 -11.12 12.44
CA PHE A 39 -13.53 -9.78 11.89
C PHE A 39 -13.12 -9.80 10.41
N LYS A 40 -13.93 -9.16 9.55
CA LYS A 40 -13.52 -8.92 8.16
C LYS A 40 -12.48 -7.82 8.18
N VAL A 41 -11.29 -8.13 7.69
CA VAL A 41 -10.20 -7.17 7.53
C VAL A 41 -10.09 -6.74 6.08
N THR A 42 -9.61 -5.53 5.85
CA THR A 42 -9.34 -4.98 4.54
C THR A 42 -7.86 -5.17 4.22
N ASP A 43 -7.56 -5.85 3.12
CA ASP A 43 -6.19 -6.01 2.65
C ASP A 43 -5.64 -4.68 2.13
N LEU A 44 -4.49 -4.28 2.65
CA LEU A 44 -3.71 -3.13 2.18
C LEU A 44 -2.49 -3.62 1.43
N ARG A 45 -2.42 -3.26 0.15
CA ARG A 45 -1.32 -3.62 -0.77
C ARG A 45 -0.79 -2.37 -1.48
N GLY A 46 0.43 -2.44 -1.97
CA GLY A 46 0.93 -1.44 -2.91
C GLY A 46 0.02 -1.30 -4.12
N GLY A 47 -0.16 -0.08 -4.62
CA GLY A 47 -1.10 0.26 -5.69
C GLY A 47 -2.55 0.46 -5.26
N ASN A 48 -2.90 0.19 -4.00
CA ASN A 48 -4.24 0.53 -3.50
C ASN A 48 -4.39 2.04 -3.34
N GLY A 49 -5.58 2.55 -3.66
CA GLY A 49 -5.94 3.94 -3.37
C GLY A 49 -6.04 4.18 -1.87
N ILE A 50 -5.45 5.27 -1.43
CA ILE A 50 -5.49 5.76 -0.05
C ILE A 50 -5.87 7.24 -0.01
N THR A 51 -6.58 7.64 1.01
CA THR A 51 -7.09 9.01 1.10
C THR A 51 -6.95 9.60 2.50
N SER A 52 -6.78 10.92 2.54
CA SER A 52 -6.88 11.73 3.76
C SER A 52 -7.51 13.08 3.40
N GLU A 53 -8.60 13.45 4.09
CA GLU A 53 -9.33 14.72 3.89
C GLU A 53 -9.67 15.04 2.43
N GLY A 54 -9.99 14.01 1.63
CA GLY A 54 -10.37 14.16 0.23
C GLY A 54 -9.20 14.14 -0.77
N TRP A 55 -7.96 14.11 -0.31
CA TRP A 55 -6.81 13.90 -1.17
C TRP A 55 -6.66 12.41 -1.50
N LEU A 56 -6.59 12.08 -2.79
CA LEU A 56 -6.40 10.73 -3.29
C LEU A 56 -4.95 10.51 -3.70
N CYS A 57 -4.34 9.47 -3.16
CA CYS A 57 -3.01 8.98 -3.52
C CYS A 57 -3.00 7.44 -3.56
N SER A 58 -1.86 6.88 -3.87
CA SER A 58 -1.66 5.43 -3.91
C SER A 58 -0.74 4.97 -2.78
N ALA A 59 -1.04 3.83 -2.20
CA ALA A 59 -0.12 3.12 -1.33
C ALA A 59 1.09 2.64 -2.13
N GLY A 60 2.27 2.89 -1.63
CA GLY A 60 3.53 2.40 -2.20
C GLY A 60 3.81 0.96 -1.77
N PHE A 61 4.80 0.77 -0.91
CA PHE A 61 5.13 -0.54 -0.36
C PHE A 61 4.76 -0.63 1.12
N ASN A 62 4.26 -1.77 1.55
CA ASN A 62 4.21 -2.10 2.96
C ASN A 62 5.61 -2.54 3.42
N THR A 63 6.04 -1.96 4.51
CA THR A 63 7.38 -2.15 5.08
C THR A 63 7.28 -2.37 6.57
N LYS A 64 8.32 -2.94 7.17
CA LYS A 64 8.40 -3.08 8.62
C LYS A 64 9.77 -2.69 9.14
N ASN A 65 9.80 -2.25 10.39
CA ASN A 65 11.05 -2.00 11.11
C ASN A 65 11.51 -3.27 11.85
N SER A 66 12.65 -3.18 12.52
CA SER A 66 13.22 -4.29 13.28
C SER A 66 12.35 -4.80 14.44
N SER A 67 11.43 -3.97 14.96
CA SER A 67 10.47 -4.37 16.00
C SER A 67 9.18 -4.98 15.43
N GLY A 68 9.07 -5.11 14.10
CA GLY A 68 7.89 -5.68 13.44
C GLY A 68 6.74 -4.69 13.23
N THR A 69 6.90 -3.40 13.55
CA THR A 69 5.88 -2.38 13.27
C THR A 69 5.79 -2.15 11.77
N ILE A 70 4.57 -2.15 11.24
CA ILE A 70 4.30 -2.03 9.81
C ILE A 70 3.96 -0.60 9.43
N TYR A 71 4.52 -0.16 8.32
CA TYR A 71 4.28 1.13 7.72
C TYR A 71 4.00 0.97 6.23
N THR A 72 2.96 1.65 5.75
CA THR A 72 2.74 1.85 4.32
C THR A 72 3.48 3.09 3.87
N LEU A 73 4.26 2.98 2.81
CA LEU A 73 4.90 4.13 2.17
C LEU A 73 3.94 4.80 1.18
N THR A 74 4.09 6.11 1.00
CA THR A 74 3.44 6.91 -0.06
C THR A 74 4.31 8.13 -0.36
N ALA A 75 3.85 9.06 -1.21
CA ALA A 75 4.59 10.28 -1.48
C ALA A 75 4.45 11.33 -0.35
N GLY A 76 5.46 12.16 -0.19
CA GLY A 76 5.48 13.22 0.84
C GLY A 76 4.51 14.35 0.53
N HIS A 77 4.32 14.71 -0.75
CA HIS A 77 3.36 15.72 -1.16
C HIS A 77 1.90 15.29 -0.86
N CYS A 78 1.62 13.98 -0.81
CA CYS A 78 0.29 13.45 -0.44
C CYS A 78 -0.10 13.81 0.99
N VAL A 79 0.86 13.88 1.91
CA VAL A 79 0.61 14.13 3.32
C VAL A 79 0.77 15.59 3.72
N ARG A 80 1.33 16.41 2.82
CA ARG A 80 1.54 17.83 3.10
C ARG A 80 0.23 18.60 3.05
N GLY A 81 -0.20 19.14 4.19
CA GLY A 81 -1.42 19.94 4.28
C GLY A 81 -2.71 19.13 4.36
N THR A 82 -2.60 17.81 4.54
CA THR A 82 -3.72 16.91 4.80
C THR A 82 -3.80 16.57 6.29
N GLY A 83 -4.91 15.93 6.67
CA GLY A 83 -5.05 15.35 8.00
C GLY A 83 -4.04 14.25 8.28
N ASN A 84 -3.92 13.92 9.56
CA ASN A 84 -2.95 12.92 9.99
C ASN A 84 -3.42 11.47 9.76
N GLU A 85 -4.74 11.26 9.65
CA GLU A 85 -5.33 9.93 9.49
C GLU A 85 -5.51 9.56 8.02
N TRP A 86 -5.12 8.33 7.67
CA TRP A 86 -5.22 7.78 6.33
C TRP A 86 -6.17 6.59 6.29
N ARG A 87 -6.91 6.50 5.18
CA ARG A 87 -7.96 5.50 4.95
C ARG A 87 -7.83 4.88 3.55
N MET A 88 -8.41 3.70 3.38
CA MET A 88 -8.62 3.10 2.06
C MET A 88 -9.68 3.91 1.31
N ASP A 89 -9.46 4.21 0.03
CA ASP A 89 -10.36 5.03 -0.77
C ASP A 89 -11.72 4.38 -1.04
N TRP A 90 -11.74 3.05 -1.32
CA TRP A 90 -12.97 2.37 -1.78
C TRP A 90 -13.96 1.98 -0.68
N ASN A 91 -13.53 1.81 0.55
CA ASN A 91 -14.40 1.37 1.67
C ASN A 91 -14.26 2.19 2.95
N ASN A 92 -13.42 3.23 2.90
CA ASN A 92 -13.13 4.14 4.01
C ASN A 92 -12.57 3.45 5.27
N ALA A 93 -12.03 2.21 5.14
CA ALA A 93 -11.37 1.53 6.26
C ALA A 93 -10.14 2.32 6.72
N ARG A 94 -10.03 2.56 8.02
CA ARG A 94 -8.89 3.28 8.59
C ARG A 94 -7.61 2.44 8.42
N ILE A 95 -6.53 3.06 7.95
CA ILE A 95 -5.20 2.46 7.89
C ILE A 95 -4.43 2.79 9.17
N GLY A 96 -4.35 4.04 9.50
CA GLY A 96 -3.62 4.56 10.63
C GLY A 96 -3.19 6.01 10.41
N ASN A 97 -2.18 6.43 11.15
CA ASN A 97 -1.71 7.81 11.12
C ASN A 97 -0.36 7.94 10.40
N GLN A 98 -0.19 9.06 9.71
CA GLN A 98 1.12 9.51 9.23
C GLN A 98 2.10 9.63 10.39
N THR A 99 3.34 9.21 10.17
CA THR A 99 4.37 9.25 11.23
C THR A 99 5.60 10.06 10.86
N ALA A 100 5.94 10.12 9.59
CA ALA A 100 7.05 10.93 9.08
C ALA A 100 6.90 11.17 7.58
N TYR A 101 7.52 12.23 7.07
CA TYR A 101 7.63 12.49 5.64
C TYR A 101 8.86 13.34 5.32
N GLY A 102 9.29 13.28 4.07
CA GLY A 102 10.22 14.21 3.42
C GLY A 102 9.56 14.80 2.19
N PHE A 103 9.71 16.12 1.99
CA PHE A 103 9.22 16.81 0.81
C PHE A 103 10.08 18.04 0.49
N GLY A 104 10.70 18.03 -0.69
CA GLY A 104 11.56 19.11 -1.18
C GLY A 104 13.05 18.91 -0.91
N GLY A 105 13.87 19.46 -1.81
CA GLY A 105 15.32 19.38 -1.76
C GLY A 105 15.86 17.96 -1.61
N THR A 106 16.88 17.78 -0.80
CA THR A 106 17.45 16.47 -0.46
C THR A 106 16.52 15.61 0.39
N GLY A 107 15.44 16.15 0.93
CA GLY A 107 14.40 15.39 1.64
C GLY A 107 13.64 14.42 0.71
N GLY A 108 13.62 14.71 -0.59
CA GLY A 108 12.91 13.91 -1.60
C GLY A 108 11.40 14.06 -1.48
N ASP A 109 10.65 13.00 -1.78
CA ASP A 109 9.18 13.00 -1.75
C ASP A 109 8.66 11.64 -1.29
N TRP A 110 8.49 11.48 0.02
CA TRP A 110 8.05 10.22 0.64
C TRP A 110 7.34 10.47 1.96
N ALA A 111 6.47 9.56 2.34
CA ALA A 111 5.83 9.52 3.65
C ALA A 111 5.67 8.08 4.17
N THR A 112 5.51 7.97 5.49
CA THR A 112 5.19 6.74 6.19
C THR A 112 3.87 6.88 6.93
N VAL A 113 2.94 5.97 6.69
CA VAL A 113 1.68 5.82 7.43
C VAL A 113 1.78 4.53 8.24
N LYS A 114 1.67 4.62 9.56
CA LYS A 114 1.66 3.43 10.43
C LYS A 114 0.36 2.68 10.22
N ALA A 115 0.45 1.43 9.76
CA ALA A 115 -0.72 0.57 9.56
C ALA A 115 -1.03 -0.15 10.87
N ASP A 116 -1.82 0.49 11.75
CA ASP A 116 -2.09 0.01 13.11
C ASP A 116 -3.57 -0.23 13.42
N ASP A 117 -4.46 -0.05 12.45
CA ASP A 117 -5.86 -0.38 12.64
C ASP A 117 -6.09 -1.90 12.59
N PRO A 118 -6.80 -2.50 13.56
CA PRO A 118 -7.05 -3.95 13.59
C PRO A 118 -7.94 -4.43 12.44
N GLY A 119 -8.64 -3.54 11.74
CA GLY A 119 -9.43 -3.83 10.55
C GLY A 119 -8.62 -3.85 9.24
N ILE A 120 -7.31 -3.57 9.31
CA ILE A 120 -6.42 -3.58 8.15
C ILE A 120 -5.46 -4.78 8.23
N ASN A 121 -5.24 -5.42 7.07
CA ASN A 121 -4.27 -6.47 6.88
C ASN A 121 -3.21 -6.01 5.86
N PRO A 122 -2.10 -5.38 6.30
CA PRO A 122 -1.05 -4.93 5.40
C PRO A 122 -0.23 -6.12 4.91
N LEU A 123 -0.15 -6.28 3.60
CA LEU A 123 0.51 -7.39 2.93
C LEU A 123 1.74 -6.89 2.14
N GLY A 124 2.81 -7.68 2.13
CA GLY A 124 4.04 -7.41 1.38
C GLY A 124 3.90 -7.57 -0.14
N THR A 125 2.71 -7.29 -0.67
CA THR A 125 2.38 -7.47 -2.09
C THR A 125 1.96 -6.16 -2.75
N VAL A 126 2.10 -6.11 -4.08
CA VAL A 126 1.56 -5.05 -4.95
C VAL A 126 0.40 -5.62 -5.76
N ARG A 127 -0.70 -4.87 -5.86
CA ARG A 127 -1.90 -5.26 -6.58
C ARG A 127 -1.84 -4.72 -8.01
N TYR A 128 -1.85 -5.62 -8.98
CA TYR A 128 -2.03 -5.31 -10.39
C TYR A 128 -3.50 -5.39 -10.79
N TRP A 129 -3.83 -4.85 -11.97
CA TRP A 129 -5.14 -5.01 -12.55
C TRP A 129 -5.51 -6.48 -12.75
N GLY A 130 -6.82 -6.76 -12.79
CA GLY A 130 -7.31 -8.15 -12.95
C GLY A 130 -7.14 -9.03 -11.71
N GLY A 131 -6.75 -8.46 -10.56
CA GLY A 131 -6.62 -9.22 -9.31
C GLY A 131 -5.33 -10.03 -9.20
N ILE A 132 -4.31 -9.66 -9.97
CA ILE A 132 -2.97 -10.23 -9.86
C ILE A 132 -2.22 -9.55 -8.73
N TYR A 133 -1.47 -10.33 -7.95
CA TYR A 133 -0.66 -9.84 -6.82
C TYR A 133 0.78 -10.29 -7.01
N LYS A 134 1.73 -9.36 -6.88
CA LYS A 134 3.16 -9.68 -6.88
C LYS A 134 3.72 -9.51 -5.47
N GLN A 135 4.36 -10.54 -4.95
CA GLN A 135 5.12 -10.46 -3.69
C GLN A 135 6.33 -9.55 -3.90
N ILE A 136 6.67 -8.76 -2.88
CA ILE A 136 7.88 -7.94 -2.87
C ILE A 136 8.86 -8.54 -1.87
N ASP A 137 9.96 -9.05 -2.40
CA ASP A 137 10.94 -9.80 -1.60
C ASP A 137 12.16 -8.97 -1.24
N ASN A 138 12.47 -7.96 -2.05
CA ASN A 138 13.67 -7.13 -1.87
C ASN A 138 13.49 -5.71 -2.43
N SER A 139 14.52 -4.88 -2.27
CA SER A 139 14.60 -3.54 -2.84
C SER A 139 15.96 -3.30 -3.47
N ALA A 140 16.02 -2.45 -4.49
CA ALA A 140 17.25 -2.08 -5.18
C ALA A 140 17.24 -0.61 -5.58
N TRP A 141 18.43 -0.08 -5.88
CA TRP A 141 18.59 1.19 -6.57
C TRP A 141 18.13 1.05 -8.02
N PRO A 142 17.45 2.06 -8.58
CA PRO A 142 17.10 2.06 -9.99
C PRO A 142 18.37 2.12 -10.86
N THR A 143 18.35 1.46 -12.02
CA THR A 143 19.45 1.48 -12.99
C THR A 143 18.90 1.78 -14.38
N VAL A 144 19.54 2.69 -15.12
CA VAL A 144 19.13 3.09 -16.48
C VAL A 144 18.96 1.87 -17.37
N GLY A 145 17.88 1.85 -18.15
CA GLY A 145 17.53 0.77 -19.09
C GLY A 145 16.85 -0.44 -18.42
N VAL A 146 16.67 -0.43 -17.11
CA VAL A 146 15.92 -1.48 -16.41
C VAL A 146 14.44 -1.31 -16.65
N ASP A 147 13.78 -2.35 -17.18
CA ASP A 147 12.33 -2.43 -17.28
C ASP A 147 11.69 -2.36 -15.91
N MET A 148 10.61 -1.62 -15.82
CA MET A 148 9.87 -1.48 -14.57
C MET A 148 8.37 -1.39 -14.80
N ASP A 149 7.63 -1.88 -13.84
CA ASP A 149 6.20 -1.65 -13.70
C ASP A 149 5.98 -0.51 -12.70
N ARG A 150 4.92 0.25 -12.90
CA ARG A 150 4.39 1.19 -11.93
C ARG A 150 2.91 0.85 -11.71
N VAL A 151 2.45 0.90 -10.46
CA VAL A 151 1.06 0.60 -10.10
C VAL A 151 0.47 1.74 -9.28
N GLY A 152 -0.78 2.11 -9.57
CA GLY A 152 -1.50 3.14 -8.84
C GLY A 152 -3.01 3.05 -9.03
N VAL A 153 -3.74 3.86 -8.27
CA VAL A 153 -5.20 3.77 -8.20
C VAL A 153 -5.89 4.28 -9.47
N SER A 154 -5.28 5.25 -10.16
CA SER A 154 -5.92 5.96 -11.28
C SER A 154 -5.64 5.34 -12.63
N SER A 155 -4.41 4.94 -12.91
CA SER A 155 -4.03 4.33 -14.19
C SER A 155 -3.59 2.87 -14.06
N GLU A 156 -3.94 2.24 -12.92
CA GLU A 156 -3.69 0.81 -12.66
C GLU A 156 -2.22 0.45 -12.80
N ASP A 157 -1.85 -0.53 -13.63
CA ASP A 157 -0.48 -0.88 -13.90
C ASP A 157 -0.03 -0.41 -15.28
N THR A 158 1.13 0.22 -15.33
CA THR A 158 1.79 0.66 -16.57
C THR A 158 3.24 0.20 -16.56
N THR A 159 3.79 -0.01 -17.77
CA THR A 159 5.14 -0.51 -17.95
C THR A 159 6.02 0.48 -18.70
N GLY A 160 7.30 0.41 -18.48
CA GLY A 160 8.33 1.21 -19.16
C GLY A 160 9.70 0.85 -18.64
N TYR A 161 10.62 1.80 -18.66
CA TYR A 161 11.99 1.59 -18.17
C TYR A 161 12.56 2.86 -17.51
N VAL A 162 13.59 2.69 -16.72
CA VAL A 162 14.33 3.80 -16.08
C VAL A 162 15.14 4.53 -17.14
N THR A 163 14.93 5.85 -17.26
CA THR A 163 15.62 6.73 -18.22
C THR A 163 16.79 7.49 -17.61
N SER A 164 16.74 7.76 -16.29
CA SER A 164 17.82 8.39 -15.53
C SER A 164 17.82 7.94 -14.08
N GLU A 165 18.99 7.64 -13.51
CA GLU A 165 19.14 7.11 -12.14
C GLU A 165 19.10 8.19 -11.07
N VAL A 166 19.65 9.36 -11.38
CA VAL A 166 19.78 10.49 -10.44
C VAL A 166 19.49 11.79 -11.16
N VAL A 167 18.38 12.41 -10.81
CA VAL A 167 17.97 13.71 -11.36
C VAL A 167 17.56 14.66 -10.24
N THR A 168 17.69 15.96 -10.51
CA THR A 168 17.03 17.02 -9.77
C THR A 168 15.92 17.57 -10.66
N VAL A 169 14.70 17.63 -10.18
CA VAL A 169 13.52 18.06 -10.92
C VAL A 169 12.73 19.07 -10.10
N THR A 170 12.04 19.98 -10.77
CA THR A 170 11.07 20.88 -10.15
C THR A 170 9.66 20.48 -10.59
N ILE A 171 8.83 20.08 -9.62
CA ILE A 171 7.42 19.73 -9.83
C ILE A 171 6.58 20.72 -9.02
N ASP A 172 5.63 21.40 -9.65
CA ASP A 172 4.77 22.41 -9.01
C ASP A 172 5.53 23.43 -8.15
N GLY A 173 6.68 23.89 -8.65
CA GLY A 173 7.54 24.88 -7.99
C GLY A 173 8.39 24.31 -6.84
N VAL A 174 8.34 23.02 -6.56
CA VAL A 174 9.14 22.37 -5.53
C VAL A 174 10.28 21.58 -6.18
N GLN A 175 11.52 21.94 -5.83
CA GLN A 175 12.69 21.18 -6.25
C GLN A 175 12.81 19.89 -5.44
N LEU A 176 12.95 18.77 -6.14
CA LEU A 176 13.18 17.43 -5.60
C LEU A 176 14.53 16.93 -6.10
N GLU A 177 15.37 16.47 -5.20
CA GLU A 177 16.73 16.04 -5.53
C GLU A 177 16.90 14.53 -5.37
N GLN A 178 17.86 13.97 -6.13
CA GLN A 178 18.21 12.55 -6.10
C GLN A 178 16.99 11.65 -6.40
N MET A 179 16.16 12.10 -7.30
CA MET A 179 15.05 11.32 -7.88
C MET A 179 15.58 10.46 -9.03
N PHE A 180 14.80 9.50 -9.50
CA PHE A 180 15.05 8.87 -10.80
C PHE A 180 13.89 9.13 -11.77
N GLU A 181 14.17 9.04 -13.06
CA GLU A 181 13.21 9.28 -14.13
C GLU A 181 12.86 7.97 -14.86
N SER A 182 11.63 7.85 -15.29
CA SER A 182 11.16 6.74 -16.13
C SER A 182 10.14 7.26 -17.16
N ASN A 183 10.00 6.52 -18.26
CA ASN A 183 9.01 6.78 -19.31
C ASN A 183 7.67 6.05 -19.10
N VAL A 184 7.41 5.51 -17.92
CA VAL A 184 6.08 4.93 -17.60
C VAL A 184 5.03 6.02 -17.55
N CYS A 185 3.80 5.71 -17.96
CA CYS A 185 2.68 6.62 -17.78
C CYS A 185 2.20 6.63 -16.32
N ALA A 186 1.72 7.79 -15.86
CA ALA A 186 1.08 7.96 -14.56
C ALA A 186 0.04 9.09 -14.66
N LEU A 187 -1.01 9.00 -13.85
CA LEU A 187 -2.10 9.98 -13.76
C LEU A 187 -2.20 10.57 -12.36
N GLY A 188 -2.94 11.67 -12.23
CA GLY A 188 -3.28 12.23 -10.91
C GLY A 188 -3.94 11.17 -10.02
N GLY A 189 -3.50 11.04 -8.75
CA GLY A 189 -3.93 9.97 -7.84
C GLY A 189 -2.96 8.78 -7.75
N ASP A 190 -2.12 8.56 -8.76
CA ASP A 190 -1.09 7.50 -8.71
C ASP A 190 0.10 7.86 -7.82
N SER A 191 0.18 9.09 -7.36
CA SER A 191 1.20 9.61 -6.43
C SER A 191 1.43 8.68 -5.24
N GLY A 192 2.68 8.38 -4.94
CA GLY A 192 3.08 7.43 -3.90
C GLY A 192 3.03 5.96 -4.33
N GLY A 193 2.41 5.63 -5.47
CA GLY A 193 2.33 4.28 -6.00
C GLY A 193 3.69 3.64 -6.26
N PRO A 194 3.79 2.30 -6.14
CA PRO A 194 5.06 1.59 -6.24
C PRO A 194 5.56 1.47 -7.67
N ALA A 195 6.87 1.66 -7.83
CA ALA A 195 7.64 1.27 -9.00
C ALA A 195 8.48 0.04 -8.66
N LEU A 196 8.40 -1.01 -9.48
CA LEU A 196 9.04 -2.29 -9.20
C LEU A 196 9.49 -3.01 -10.45
N ARG A 197 10.45 -3.95 -10.29
CA ARG A 197 10.84 -4.92 -11.32
C ARG A 197 10.69 -6.33 -10.75
N GLY A 198 9.73 -7.08 -11.30
CA GLY A 198 9.44 -8.42 -10.77
C GLY A 198 9.01 -8.35 -9.30
N THR A 199 9.84 -8.88 -8.38
CA THR A 199 9.61 -8.85 -6.92
C THR A 199 10.46 -7.81 -6.20
N THR A 200 11.17 -6.93 -6.95
CA THR A 200 12.09 -5.93 -6.41
C THR A 200 11.49 -4.54 -6.41
N ALA A 201 11.37 -3.92 -5.24
CA ALA A 201 10.95 -2.54 -5.08
C ALA A 201 12.04 -1.56 -5.58
N LEU A 202 11.66 -0.57 -6.39
CA LEU A 202 12.57 0.44 -6.95
C LEU A 202 12.27 1.84 -6.41
N GLY A 203 11.01 2.27 -6.39
CA GLY A 203 10.67 3.65 -6.02
C GLY A 203 9.20 3.90 -5.73
N LEU A 204 8.91 5.16 -5.39
CA LEU A 204 7.57 5.71 -5.16
C LEU A 204 7.34 6.83 -6.15
N LEU A 205 6.21 6.85 -6.84
CA LEU A 205 5.88 7.90 -7.81
C LEU A 205 5.72 9.25 -7.09
N SER A 206 6.40 10.27 -7.62
CA SER A 206 6.22 11.67 -7.20
C SER A 206 5.31 12.43 -8.16
N GLY A 207 5.56 12.37 -9.45
CA GLY A 207 4.82 13.09 -10.47
C GLY A 207 5.65 13.23 -11.74
N GLY A 208 5.12 13.96 -12.73
CA GLY A 208 5.80 14.13 -14.00
C GLY A 208 4.93 14.88 -15.02
N THR A 209 4.89 14.37 -16.25
CA THR A 209 4.04 14.95 -17.31
C THR A 209 2.57 14.90 -16.90
N ASP A 210 1.88 16.03 -17.14
CA ASP A 210 0.45 16.20 -16.80
C ASP A 210 -0.42 15.52 -17.87
N GLU A 211 -0.64 14.24 -17.69
CA GLU A 211 -1.43 13.41 -18.58
C GLU A 211 -2.84 13.17 -18.02
N THR A 212 -3.80 13.05 -18.91
CA THR A 212 -5.20 12.73 -18.56
C THR A 212 -5.57 11.29 -18.91
N VAL A 213 -4.76 10.64 -19.73
CA VAL A 213 -4.96 9.24 -20.16
C VAL A 213 -3.62 8.58 -20.48
N CYS A 214 -3.46 7.32 -20.09
CA CYS A 214 -2.33 6.51 -20.49
C CYS A 214 -2.63 5.80 -21.81
N ASN A 215 -1.98 6.21 -22.89
CA ASN A 215 -2.11 5.59 -24.21
C ASN A 215 -0.92 4.64 -24.48
N SER A 216 -1.20 3.45 -24.97
CA SER A 216 -0.19 2.47 -25.35
C SER A 216 0.77 2.99 -26.44
N ASP A 217 0.30 3.91 -27.28
CA ASP A 217 1.05 4.44 -28.42
C ASP A 217 2.00 5.60 -28.05
N SER A 218 1.92 6.11 -26.82
CA SER A 218 2.74 7.23 -26.30
C SER A 218 3.98 6.77 -25.55
N SER A 219 4.31 5.49 -25.58
CA SER A 219 5.50 4.95 -24.92
C SER A 219 6.76 5.67 -25.40
N GLY A 220 7.43 6.38 -24.48
CA GLY A 220 8.62 7.17 -24.76
C GLY A 220 8.43 8.69 -24.67
N THR A 221 7.20 9.19 -24.59
CA THR A 221 6.93 10.63 -24.38
C THR A 221 6.73 11.02 -22.93
N TYR A 222 6.36 10.06 -22.09
CA TYR A 222 6.17 10.30 -20.65
C TYR A 222 7.49 10.54 -19.93
N ARG A 223 7.46 11.46 -18.97
CA ARG A 223 8.55 11.67 -18.02
C ARG A 223 7.96 11.75 -16.63
N ASN A 224 8.13 10.66 -15.90
CA ASN A 224 7.68 10.57 -14.52
C ASN A 224 8.88 10.34 -13.58
N TYR A 225 8.81 10.97 -12.41
CA TYR A 225 9.89 11.05 -11.44
C TYR A 225 9.49 10.29 -10.18
N PHE A 226 10.47 9.59 -9.63
CA PHE A 226 10.25 8.67 -8.52
C PHE A 226 11.27 8.92 -7.42
N MET A 227 10.82 8.83 -6.17
CA MET A 227 11.69 8.72 -5.01
C MET A 227 12.27 7.31 -4.94
N PRO A 228 13.62 7.11 -5.00
CA PRO A 228 14.20 5.80 -4.81
C PRO A 228 13.81 5.22 -3.45
N VAL A 229 13.15 4.05 -3.43
CA VAL A 229 12.64 3.46 -2.18
C VAL A 229 13.78 3.14 -1.20
N GLN A 230 14.95 2.76 -1.71
CA GLN A 230 16.12 2.42 -0.89
C GLN A 230 16.55 3.59 0.02
N ARG A 231 16.39 4.84 -0.44
CA ARG A 231 16.65 6.02 0.41
C ARG A 231 15.71 6.07 1.61
N VAL A 232 14.42 5.82 1.38
CA VAL A 232 13.41 5.82 2.44
C VAL A 232 13.68 4.69 3.43
N LEU A 233 13.93 3.48 2.93
CA LEU A 233 14.21 2.31 3.75
C LEU A 233 15.43 2.54 4.64
N ASN A 234 16.54 3.05 4.08
CA ASN A 234 17.76 3.36 4.84
C ASN A 234 17.52 4.46 5.88
N ALA A 235 16.88 5.56 5.50
CA ALA A 235 16.63 6.69 6.38
C ALA A 235 15.71 6.35 7.57
N ARG A 236 14.82 5.37 7.39
CA ARG A 236 13.79 5.00 8.38
C ARG A 236 14.05 3.67 9.10
N GLY A 237 15.11 2.93 8.73
CA GLY A 237 15.38 1.60 9.26
C GLY A 237 14.27 0.61 8.93
N LEU A 238 13.74 0.70 7.71
CA LEU A 238 12.64 -0.14 7.21
C LEU A 238 13.13 -1.16 6.19
N HIS A 239 12.37 -2.21 6.01
CA HIS A 239 12.57 -3.20 4.94
C HIS A 239 11.21 -3.66 4.38
N VAL A 240 11.17 -4.02 3.10
CA VAL A 240 10.04 -4.71 2.46
C VAL A 240 9.94 -6.14 2.97
N TYR A 241 8.78 -6.80 2.84
CA TYR A 241 8.59 -8.17 3.35
C TYR A 241 7.53 -8.93 2.57
#